data_4921c6f67bbb4a8e86f4bede4e7bffe1
#
_entry.id   4921c6f67bbb4a8e86f4bede4e7bffe1
#
_cell.length_a   1.000
_cell.length_b   1.000
_cell.length_c   1.000
_cell.angle_alpha   90.00
_cell.angle_beta   90.00
_cell.angle_gamma   90.00
#
_symmetry.space_group_name_H-M   'P 1'
#
loop_
_entity.id
_entity.type
_entity.pdbx_description
1 polymer ?
#
loop_
_entity_poly.entity_id
_entity_poly.type
_entity_poly.pdbx_seq_one_letter_code
_entity_poly.pdbx_strand_id
1 'polypeptide(L)'
;VYIAYISARDKLTSMTFAGSGLRIGRSYDELFNTKTAEYYTSDAGLPEEGDPFRDYGMFATFPASIDTQVVLISGMRDAGLMHTAQAVSNTLALDELVVSIDSDTDEALASFEALYEVFGVDRLNFDANLVYSNLLDAKQIWASPQASRLD
;
A
#
# COMPACT_ATOMS: atom_id res chain seq x y z
N VAL A 1 14.50 -10.03 -8.60
CA VAL A 1 13.65 -8.95 -8.04
C VAL A 1 12.66 -8.53 -9.11
N TYR A 2 11.36 -8.69 -8.85
CA TYR A 2 10.31 -8.14 -9.71
C TYR A 2 9.79 -6.87 -9.05
N ILE A 3 9.88 -5.75 -9.76
CA ILE A 3 9.21 -4.52 -9.37
C ILE A 3 7.93 -4.46 -10.21
N ALA A 4 6.77 -4.65 -9.57
CA ALA A 4 5.50 -4.44 -10.21
C ALA A 4 5.05 -3.00 -9.93
N TYR A 5 5.14 -2.15 -10.95
CA TYR A 5 4.60 -0.81 -10.91
C TYR A 5 3.17 -0.84 -11.44
N ILE A 6 2.20 -0.66 -10.55
CA ILE A 6 0.79 -0.70 -10.92
C ILE A 6 0.18 0.68 -10.74
N SER A 7 -0.52 1.16 -11.75
CA SER A 7 -1.14 2.47 -11.71
C SER A 7 -2.25 2.54 -10.64
N ALA A 8 -2.53 3.75 -10.15
CA ALA A 8 -3.60 4.04 -9.19
C ALA A 8 -5.02 3.55 -9.60
N ARG A 9 -5.18 3.10 -10.83
CA ARG A 9 -6.47 2.61 -11.36
C ARG A 9 -6.78 1.16 -10.98
N ASP A 10 -5.79 0.38 -10.54
CA ASP A 10 -5.97 -1.05 -10.25
C ASP A 10 -5.79 -1.38 -8.76
N LYS A 11 -6.59 -0.72 -7.93
CA LYS A 11 -6.60 -0.94 -6.48
C LYS A 11 -6.97 -2.36 -6.10
N LEU A 12 -7.83 -3.02 -6.88
CA LEU A 12 -8.29 -4.38 -6.59
C LEU A 12 -7.13 -5.37 -6.56
N THR A 13 -6.17 -5.20 -7.43
CA THR A 13 -5.00 -6.08 -7.52
C THR A 13 -3.83 -5.58 -6.69
N SER A 14 -3.60 -4.27 -6.68
CA SER A 14 -2.37 -3.68 -6.13
C SER A 14 -2.43 -3.30 -4.67
N MET A 15 -3.60 -2.89 -4.16
CA MET A 15 -3.75 -2.44 -2.78
C MET A 15 -4.61 -3.38 -1.92
N THR A 16 -5.30 -4.33 -2.53
CA THR A 16 -6.22 -5.24 -1.84
C THR A 16 -6.01 -6.70 -2.25
N PHE A 17 -4.76 -7.07 -2.49
CA PHE A 17 -4.39 -8.43 -2.88
C PHE A 17 -4.69 -9.47 -1.77
N ALA A 18 -4.70 -10.74 -2.12
CA ALA A 18 -4.90 -11.81 -1.15
C ALA A 18 -3.82 -11.78 -0.06
N GLY A 19 -4.22 -11.84 1.20
CA GLY A 19 -3.31 -11.73 2.35
C GLY A 19 -3.08 -10.31 2.84
N SER A 20 -3.41 -9.26 2.05
CA SER A 20 -3.41 -7.88 2.54
C SER A 20 -4.44 -7.68 3.67
N GLY A 21 -4.15 -6.80 4.62
CA GLY A 21 -5.11 -6.33 5.61
C GLY A 21 -6.06 -5.24 5.08
N LEU A 22 -5.85 -4.79 3.86
CA LEU A 22 -6.66 -3.75 3.22
C LEU A 22 -7.70 -4.34 2.27
N ARG A 23 -8.87 -3.71 2.22
CA ARG A 23 -9.95 -4.02 1.28
C ARG A 23 -10.51 -2.73 0.69
N ILE A 24 -11.20 -2.80 -0.44
CA ILE A 24 -11.98 -1.66 -0.92
C ILE A 24 -13.10 -1.39 0.08
N GLY A 25 -13.25 -0.12 0.45
CA GLY A 25 -14.27 0.35 1.38
C GLY A 25 -15.63 0.51 0.71
N ARG A 26 -16.39 1.52 1.17
CA ARG A 26 -17.74 1.82 0.69
C ARG A 26 -17.74 2.44 -0.71
N SER A 27 -16.62 3.01 -1.12
CA SER A 27 -16.44 3.59 -2.44
C SER A 27 -15.10 3.18 -3.04
N TYR A 28 -14.91 3.44 -4.34
CA TYR A 28 -13.65 3.16 -5.01
C TYR A 28 -12.47 4.03 -4.53
N ASP A 29 -12.75 5.18 -3.93
CA ASP A 29 -11.75 6.08 -3.36
C ASP A 29 -11.52 5.86 -1.87
N GLU A 30 -11.90 4.70 -1.35
CA GLU A 30 -11.80 4.35 0.06
C GLU A 30 -11.19 2.97 0.25
N LEU A 31 -10.23 2.86 1.16
CA LEU A 31 -9.72 1.59 1.68
C LEU A 31 -10.28 1.35 3.08
N PHE A 32 -10.52 0.09 3.37
CA PHE A 32 -10.92 -0.39 4.69
C PHE A 32 -9.84 -1.29 5.27
N ASN A 33 -9.38 -0.95 6.46
CA ASN A 33 -8.45 -1.77 7.23
C ASN A 33 -9.23 -2.83 8.03
N THR A 34 -9.05 -4.09 7.68
CA THR A 34 -9.78 -5.20 8.30
C THR A 34 -9.37 -5.49 9.74
N LYS A 35 -8.20 -4.99 10.17
CA LYS A 35 -7.67 -5.21 11.52
C LYS A 35 -8.10 -4.14 12.51
N THR A 36 -8.10 -2.87 12.07
CA THR A 36 -8.43 -1.73 12.94
C THR A 36 -9.84 -1.21 12.74
N ALA A 37 -10.53 -1.67 11.67
CA ALA A 37 -11.83 -1.16 11.23
C ALA A 37 -11.82 0.32 10.82
N GLU A 38 -10.66 0.84 10.45
CA GLU A 38 -10.49 2.22 9.97
C GLU A 38 -10.72 2.32 8.47
N TYR A 39 -11.16 3.50 8.05
CA TYR A 39 -11.35 3.85 6.65
C TYR A 39 -10.35 4.94 6.23
N TYR A 40 -9.73 4.75 5.08
CA TYR A 40 -8.81 5.69 4.46
C TYR A 40 -9.42 6.18 3.15
N THR A 41 -9.87 7.43 3.13
CA THR A 41 -10.60 8.01 1.99
C THR A 41 -9.77 9.07 1.29
N SER A 42 -9.49 8.89 -0.01
CA SER A 42 -8.83 9.88 -0.85
C SER A 42 -9.84 10.91 -1.36
N ASP A 43 -9.46 12.18 -1.27
CA ASP A 43 -10.18 13.32 -1.88
C ASP A 43 -9.40 13.95 -3.05
N ALA A 44 -8.26 13.36 -3.43
CA ALA A 44 -7.39 13.82 -4.51
C ALA A 44 -7.95 13.53 -5.92
N GLY A 45 -9.23 13.16 -6.06
CA GLY A 45 -9.81 12.77 -7.33
C GLY A 45 -9.92 13.91 -8.34
N LEU A 46 -10.42 15.06 -7.93
CA LEU A 46 -10.61 16.26 -8.74
C LEU A 46 -10.61 17.50 -7.81
N PRO A 47 -9.48 17.81 -7.12
CA PRO A 47 -9.42 19.03 -6.33
C PRO A 47 -9.53 20.25 -7.24
N GLU A 48 -10.19 21.30 -6.78
CA GLU A 48 -10.14 22.61 -7.44
C GLU A 48 -8.73 23.20 -7.31
N GLU A 49 -8.39 24.14 -8.18
CA GLU A 49 -7.07 24.79 -8.12
C GLU A 49 -6.87 25.48 -6.77
N GLY A 50 -5.79 25.15 -6.09
CA GLY A 50 -5.44 25.67 -4.76
C GLY A 50 -6.07 24.94 -3.59
N ASP A 51 -6.96 23.96 -3.82
CA ASP A 51 -7.54 23.17 -2.73
C ASP A 51 -6.52 22.12 -2.22
N PRO A 52 -6.43 21.96 -0.89
CA PRO A 52 -5.66 20.88 -0.33
C PRO A 52 -6.34 19.54 -0.61
N PHE A 53 -5.52 18.50 -0.83
CA PHE A 53 -6.00 17.13 -0.99
C PHE A 53 -5.29 16.18 -0.03
N ARG A 54 -5.92 15.04 0.19
CA ARG A 54 -5.37 13.88 0.86
C ARG A 54 -5.45 12.67 -0.05
N ASP A 55 -4.36 11.93 -0.14
CA ASP A 55 -4.27 10.71 -0.93
C ASP A 55 -3.54 9.61 -0.15
N TYR A 56 -3.55 8.40 -0.66
CA TYR A 56 -2.91 7.26 -0.02
C TYR A 56 -2.06 6.50 -1.01
N GLY A 57 -0.86 6.11 -0.55
CA GLY A 57 0.05 5.27 -1.31
C GLY A 57 0.48 4.05 -0.51
N MET A 58 0.63 2.92 -1.16
CA MET A 58 0.97 1.65 -0.54
C MET A 58 2.28 1.10 -1.09
N PHE A 59 3.10 0.65 -0.17
CA PHE A 59 4.23 -0.22 -0.43
C PHE A 59 3.93 -1.61 0.14
N ALA A 60 4.24 -2.65 -0.61
CA ALA A 60 4.25 -4.01 -0.08
C ALA A 60 5.40 -4.81 -0.68
N THR A 61 5.94 -5.72 0.11
CA THR A 61 6.97 -6.66 -0.34
C THR A 61 6.70 -8.03 0.23
N PHE A 62 6.94 -9.07 -0.55
CA PHE A 62 6.76 -10.47 -0.14
C PHE A 62 7.48 -11.42 -1.10
N PRO A 63 7.90 -12.62 -0.64
CA PRO A 63 8.56 -13.60 -1.49
C PRO A 63 7.58 -14.25 -2.48
N ALA A 64 8.01 -14.40 -3.74
CA ALA A 64 7.30 -15.15 -4.78
C ALA A 64 7.83 -16.56 -4.93
N SER A 65 9.13 -16.75 -4.77
CA SER A 65 9.82 -18.03 -4.82
C SER A 65 11.13 -17.93 -4.01
N ILE A 66 11.92 -19.00 -3.98
CA ILE A 66 13.15 -19.09 -3.16
C ILE A 66 14.10 -17.90 -3.38
N ASP A 67 14.21 -17.40 -4.61
CA ASP A 67 15.16 -16.33 -4.95
C ASP A 67 14.46 -15.08 -5.52
N THR A 68 13.13 -14.96 -5.38
CA THR A 68 12.36 -13.88 -5.99
C THR A 68 11.54 -13.15 -4.95
N GLN A 69 11.77 -11.85 -4.88
CA GLN A 69 11.01 -10.92 -4.05
C GLN A 69 10.09 -10.07 -4.93
N VAL A 70 8.83 -9.98 -4.57
CA VAL A 70 7.88 -9.04 -5.16
C VAL A 70 7.94 -7.73 -4.40
N VAL A 71 7.91 -6.63 -5.13
CA VAL A 71 7.76 -5.28 -4.60
C VAL A 71 6.57 -4.63 -5.30
N LEU A 72 5.58 -4.22 -4.53
CA LEU A 72 4.42 -3.47 -5.00
C LEU A 72 4.54 -2.01 -4.56
N ILE A 73 4.37 -1.11 -5.51
CA ILE A 73 4.24 0.32 -5.27
C ILE A 73 2.96 0.77 -5.94
N SER A 74 2.02 1.27 -5.17
CA SER A 74 0.71 1.66 -5.68
C SER A 74 0.16 2.89 -4.96
N GLY A 75 -0.90 3.49 -5.50
CA GLY A 75 -1.57 4.62 -4.90
C GLY A 75 -3.05 4.64 -5.24
N MET A 76 -3.84 5.29 -4.42
CA MET A 76 -5.25 5.53 -4.73
C MET A 76 -5.37 6.49 -5.90
N ARG A 77 -4.49 7.49 -5.93
CA ARG A 77 -4.30 8.47 -7.02
C ARG A 77 -2.81 8.70 -7.24
N ASP A 78 -2.48 9.60 -8.13
CA ASP A 78 -1.12 9.88 -8.56
C ASP A 78 -0.24 10.40 -7.40
N ALA A 79 -0.80 11.21 -6.49
CA ALA A 79 -0.06 11.77 -5.37
C ALA A 79 0.47 10.69 -4.41
N GLY A 80 -0.39 9.76 -4.01
CA GLY A 80 -0.01 8.61 -3.18
C GLY A 80 1.00 7.70 -3.86
N LEU A 81 0.79 7.42 -5.15
CA LEU A 81 1.71 6.61 -5.94
C LEU A 81 3.10 7.26 -6.03
N MET A 82 3.17 8.54 -6.37
CA MET A 82 4.43 9.27 -6.53
C MET A 82 5.19 9.35 -5.20
N HIS A 83 4.49 9.66 -4.10
CA HIS A 83 5.11 9.70 -2.78
C HIS A 83 5.70 8.34 -2.40
N THR A 84 4.94 7.26 -2.56
CA THR A 84 5.40 5.91 -2.22
C THR A 84 6.64 5.52 -3.04
N ALA A 85 6.64 5.82 -4.34
CA ALA A 85 7.80 5.57 -5.19
C ALA A 85 9.04 6.36 -4.73
N GLN A 86 8.88 7.59 -4.28
CA GLN A 86 9.97 8.41 -3.73
C GLN A 86 10.45 7.87 -2.38
N ALA A 87 9.53 7.52 -1.47
CA ALA A 87 9.86 6.99 -0.15
C ALA A 87 10.71 5.70 -0.24
N VAL A 88 10.32 4.75 -1.08
CA VAL A 88 11.07 3.50 -1.24
C VAL A 88 12.40 3.65 -2.01
N SER A 89 12.63 4.80 -2.62
CA SER A 89 13.90 5.16 -3.24
C SER A 89 14.85 5.88 -2.28
N ASN A 90 14.40 6.22 -1.08
CA ASN A 90 15.16 6.93 -0.07
C ASN A 90 15.51 5.99 1.10
N THR A 91 16.80 5.78 1.34
CA THR A 91 17.28 4.88 2.40
C THR A 91 16.81 5.29 3.80
N LEU A 92 16.75 6.59 4.11
CA LEU A 92 16.30 7.07 5.42
C LEU A 92 14.81 6.76 5.63
N ALA A 93 13.98 6.95 4.61
CA ALA A 93 12.54 6.63 4.70
C ALA A 93 12.31 5.11 4.81
N LEU A 94 13.14 4.30 4.16
CA LEU A 94 13.11 2.84 4.32
C LEU A 94 13.53 2.40 5.71
N ASP A 95 14.55 3.04 6.31
CA ASP A 95 14.98 2.75 7.67
C ASP A 95 13.88 3.09 8.69
N GLU A 96 13.20 4.24 8.53
CA GLU A 96 12.04 4.61 9.35
C GLU A 96 10.89 3.60 9.21
N LEU A 97 10.61 3.15 7.98
CA LEU A 97 9.60 2.15 7.72
C LEU A 97 9.95 0.81 8.40
N VAL A 98 11.19 0.35 8.30
CA VAL A 98 11.66 -0.88 8.94
C VAL A 98 11.50 -0.80 10.46
N VAL A 99 11.87 0.32 11.07
CA VAL A 99 11.69 0.55 12.52
C VAL A 99 10.21 0.50 12.92
N SER A 100 9.31 1.00 12.07
CA SER A 100 7.87 1.02 12.36
C SER A 100 7.20 -0.36 12.33
N ILE A 101 7.82 -1.34 11.68
CA ILE A 101 7.27 -2.70 11.53
C ILE A 101 7.45 -3.54 12.80
N ASP A 102 8.24 -3.08 13.78
CA ASP A 102 8.47 -3.74 15.07
C ASP A 102 8.74 -5.26 14.93
N SER A 103 9.71 -5.59 14.08
CA SER A 103 10.07 -6.97 13.79
C SER A 103 11.52 -7.25 14.17
N ASP A 104 11.71 -8.24 15.03
CA ASP A 104 13.02 -8.69 15.49
C ASP A 104 13.73 -9.65 14.49
N THR A 105 13.12 -9.92 13.34
CA THR A 105 13.68 -10.90 12.39
C THR A 105 13.74 -10.38 10.96
N ASP A 106 14.87 -10.59 10.29
CA ASP A 106 15.05 -10.30 8.87
C ASP A 106 14.00 -11.00 7.97
N GLU A 107 13.51 -12.16 8.42
CA GLU A 107 12.51 -12.93 7.69
C GLU A 107 11.13 -12.24 7.69
N ALA A 108 10.77 -11.57 8.77
CA ALA A 108 9.54 -10.79 8.88
C ALA A 108 9.62 -9.51 8.01
N LEU A 109 10.78 -8.88 7.91
CA LEU A 109 11.02 -7.73 7.04
C LEU A 109 10.97 -8.07 5.54
N ALA A 110 11.02 -9.35 5.19
CA ALA A 110 10.85 -9.79 3.80
C ALA A 110 9.39 -9.84 3.34
N SER A 111 8.42 -9.70 4.24
CA SER A 111 6.99 -9.84 3.90
C SER A 111 6.12 -8.90 4.72
N PHE A 112 5.89 -7.70 4.21
CA PHE A 112 5.06 -6.69 4.87
C PHE A 112 4.38 -5.74 3.87
N GLU A 113 3.42 -4.99 4.37
CA GLU A 113 2.76 -3.88 3.68
C GLU A 113 2.74 -2.62 4.55
N ALA A 114 2.72 -1.46 3.91
CA ALA A 114 2.69 -0.16 4.55
C ALA A 114 1.83 0.81 3.75
N LEU A 115 1.06 1.65 4.43
CA LEU A 115 0.21 2.68 3.81
C LEU A 115 0.65 4.05 4.29
N TYR A 116 0.91 4.93 3.34
CA TYR A 116 1.20 6.34 3.57
C TYR A 116 -0.05 7.18 3.29
N GLU A 117 -0.36 8.11 4.17
CA GLU A 117 -1.27 9.21 3.95
C GLU A 117 -0.47 10.40 3.46
N VAL A 118 -0.86 10.98 2.34
CA VAL A 118 -0.13 12.04 1.64
C VAL A 118 -1.01 13.27 1.52
N PHE A 119 -0.46 14.41 1.90
CA PHE A 119 -1.12 15.70 1.78
C PHE A 119 -0.45 16.56 0.72
N GLY A 120 -1.25 17.28 -0.04
CA GLY A 120 -0.75 18.15 -1.09
C GLY A 120 -1.72 19.26 -1.45
N VAL A 121 -1.25 20.15 -2.33
CA VAL A 121 -2.03 21.20 -2.99
C VAL A 121 -1.64 21.19 -4.46
N ASP A 122 -2.60 21.27 -5.34
CA ASP A 122 -2.43 21.16 -6.79
C ASP A 122 -1.69 19.85 -7.18
N ARG A 123 -0.42 19.94 -7.54
CA ARG A 123 0.43 18.80 -7.90
C ARG A 123 1.62 18.62 -6.97
N LEU A 124 1.64 19.32 -5.84
CA LEU A 124 2.75 19.32 -4.91
C LEU A 124 2.36 18.54 -3.64
N ASN A 125 3.08 17.49 -3.33
CA ASN A 125 3.00 16.81 -2.05
C ASN A 125 3.90 17.57 -1.06
N PHE A 126 3.38 17.95 0.10
CA PHE A 126 4.12 18.70 1.10
C PHE A 126 4.27 17.98 2.44
N ASP A 127 3.49 16.95 2.67
CA ASP A 127 3.56 16.15 3.90
C ASP A 127 3.09 14.72 3.64
N ALA A 128 3.63 13.77 4.41
CA ALA A 128 3.17 12.40 4.38
C ALA A 128 3.45 11.69 5.70
N ASN A 129 2.52 10.83 6.10
CA ASN A 129 2.62 10.04 7.32
C ASN A 129 2.42 8.56 7.03
N LEU A 130 3.19 7.70 7.70
CA LEU A 130 2.91 6.28 7.74
C LEU A 130 1.71 6.05 8.66
N VAL A 131 0.58 5.60 8.11
CA VAL A 131 -0.68 5.44 8.87
C VAL A 131 -1.03 3.98 9.13
N TYR A 132 -0.39 3.05 8.45
CA TYR A 132 -0.61 1.63 8.64
C TYR A 132 0.61 0.84 8.20
N SER A 133 0.95 -0.20 8.96
CA SER A 133 1.89 -1.23 8.57
C SER A 133 1.42 -2.60 9.07
N ASN A 134 1.78 -3.65 8.36
CA ASN A 134 1.37 -4.99 8.68
C ASN A 134 2.33 -6.03 8.12
N LEU A 135 2.66 -7.04 8.92
CA LEU A 135 3.36 -8.22 8.44
C LEU A 135 2.42 -9.10 7.61
N LEU A 136 2.92 -9.63 6.51
CA LEU A 136 2.18 -10.44 5.57
C LEU A 136 2.57 -11.93 5.72
N ASP A 137 1.59 -12.80 5.62
CA ASP A 137 1.83 -14.23 5.44
C ASP A 137 1.88 -14.56 3.94
N ALA A 138 3.08 -14.80 3.43
CA ALA A 138 3.30 -15.12 2.03
C ALA A 138 2.50 -16.36 1.56
N LYS A 139 2.19 -17.30 2.47
CA LYS A 139 1.38 -18.48 2.13
C LYS A 139 -0.07 -18.10 1.82
N GLN A 140 -0.61 -17.09 2.50
CA GLN A 140 -1.96 -16.60 2.23
C GLN A 140 -2.03 -15.84 0.90
N ILE A 141 -0.96 -15.12 0.55
CA ILE A 141 -0.89 -14.36 -0.71
C ILE A 141 -0.95 -15.31 -1.91
N TRP A 142 -0.22 -16.44 -1.84
CA TRP A 142 -0.13 -17.43 -2.92
C TRP A 142 -1.14 -18.58 -2.81
N ALA A 143 -1.95 -18.61 -1.74
CA ALA A 143 -3.03 -19.57 -1.66
C ALA A 143 -4.00 -19.32 -2.81
N SER A 144 -4.17 -20.30 -3.69
CA SER A 144 -5.20 -20.23 -4.73
C SER A 144 -6.54 -19.96 -4.05
N PRO A 145 -7.34 -18.98 -4.53
CA PRO A 145 -8.70 -18.85 -4.05
C PRO A 145 -9.38 -20.21 -4.27
N GLN A 146 -9.78 -20.87 -3.19
CA GLN A 146 -10.65 -22.03 -3.31
C GLN A 146 -11.87 -21.52 -4.06
N ALA A 147 -12.06 -22.03 -5.26
CA ALA A 147 -13.28 -21.80 -5.99
C ALA A 147 -14.41 -22.26 -5.06
N SER A 148 -15.10 -21.31 -4.45
CA SER A 148 -16.36 -21.60 -3.79
C SER A 148 -17.28 -22.05 -4.91
N ARG A 149 -17.44 -23.37 -5.05
CA ARG A 149 -18.55 -23.90 -5.81
C ARG A 149 -19.79 -23.40 -5.11
N LEU A 150 -20.51 -22.54 -5.77
CA LEU A 150 -21.89 -22.28 -5.48
C LEU A 150 -22.61 -23.58 -5.79
N ASP A 151 -22.98 -24.33 -4.76
CA ASP A 151 -23.94 -25.41 -4.86
C ASP A 151 -25.37 -24.84 -4.99
#